data_461097515eccf4c4e5e6275a6c9f6dbd
#
_entry.id   461097515eccf4c4e5e6275a6c9f6dbd
#
_cell.length_a   1.000
_cell.length_b   1.000
_cell.length_c   1.000
_cell.angle_alpha   90.00
_cell.angle_beta   90.00
_cell.angle_gamma   90.00
#
_symmetry.space_group_name_H-M   'P 1'
#
loop_
_entity.id
_entity.type
_entity.pdbx_description
1 polymer ?
#
loop_
_entity_poly.entity_id
_entity_poly.type
_entity_poly.pdbx_seq_one_letter_code
_entity_poly.pdbx_strand_id
1 'polypeptide(L)'
;MNMHLYPKLAWHGIIKNKKTYVPFLLTSIGLVMMFYIVSYLTYNKSVKQMRGGGDMQLILSWGVPVVAFFVVIFLFYMNSFLMRRRKTEFGLYNILGMGKGNIARVLLWQNLMLFAVSIVGGLGMGILLSKLAELCAAKMLSNQASLAFVIEPSAVRNTLFLTALSFVLILLYSLGQIRVAKPIELLHGEKTGEKPPKARWILALLGMLLLGTAYYLALTTKDPIQALLVLFIAIVLVIIASYLLFICGSVALCKLLQKNKKYYYKLNHFVSVSSMSYRMKRNGASLASICILSTGVL
;
A
#
# COMPACT_ATOMS: atom_id res chain seq x y z
N MET A 1 -22.67 19.61 23.18
CA MET A 1 -21.67 18.53 23.19
C MET A 1 -20.31 19.14 22.86
N ASN A 2 -19.34 19.07 23.79
CA ASN A 2 -18.10 19.84 23.71
C ASN A 2 -17.27 19.44 22.46
N MET A 3 -16.96 20.42 21.60
CA MET A 3 -16.17 20.22 20.37
C MET A 3 -14.76 19.63 20.65
N HIS A 4 -14.23 19.83 21.87
CA HIS A 4 -12.97 19.25 22.32
C HIS A 4 -12.98 17.73 22.60
N LEU A 5 -14.18 17.11 22.66
CA LEU A 5 -14.30 15.68 22.95
C LEU A 5 -13.80 14.81 21.79
N TYR A 6 -14.09 15.20 20.54
CA TYR A 6 -13.74 14.40 19.35
C TYR A 6 -12.23 14.28 19.11
N PRO A 7 -11.44 15.39 19.17
CA PRO A 7 -9.98 15.31 19.07
C PRO A 7 -9.36 14.47 20.18
N LYS A 8 -9.87 14.61 21.41
CA LYS A 8 -9.40 13.85 22.58
C LYS A 8 -9.68 12.36 22.43
N LEU A 9 -10.87 11.99 21.98
CA LEU A 9 -11.23 10.59 21.65
C LEU A 9 -10.39 10.04 20.50
N ALA A 10 -10.15 10.84 19.48
CA ALA A 10 -9.30 10.46 18.35
C ALA A 10 -7.87 10.15 18.81
N TRP A 11 -7.27 11.02 19.59
CA TRP A 11 -5.92 10.85 20.15
C TRP A 11 -5.79 9.63 21.06
N HIS A 12 -6.74 9.47 22.00
CA HIS A 12 -6.76 8.29 22.89
C HIS A 12 -6.95 6.99 22.10
N GLY A 13 -7.78 7.02 21.05
CA GLY A 13 -7.99 5.88 20.17
C GLY A 13 -6.70 5.45 19.45
N ILE A 14 -5.89 6.41 18.97
CA ILE A 14 -4.58 6.15 18.35
C ILE A 14 -3.61 5.56 19.38
N ILE A 15 -3.49 6.18 20.56
CA ILE A 15 -2.54 5.73 21.59
C ILE A 15 -2.90 4.35 22.14
N LYS A 16 -4.18 4.09 22.40
CA LYS A 16 -4.64 2.79 22.92
C LYS A 16 -4.39 1.65 21.94
N ASN A 17 -4.44 1.94 20.64
CA ASN A 17 -4.28 0.95 19.57
C ASN A 17 -2.94 1.05 18.85
N LYS A 18 -1.86 1.35 19.55
CA LYS A 18 -0.49 1.51 19.00
C LYS A 18 -0.09 0.37 18.07
N LYS A 19 -0.40 -0.87 18.43
CA LYS A 19 -0.07 -2.07 17.63
C LYS A 19 -0.64 -2.03 16.20
N THR A 20 -1.69 -1.25 15.96
CA THR A 20 -2.34 -1.14 14.65
C THR A 20 -1.97 0.17 13.94
N TYR A 21 -1.82 1.26 14.69
CA TYR A 21 -1.50 2.58 14.13
C TYR A 21 -0.02 2.78 13.80
N VAL A 22 0.89 2.23 14.62
CA VAL A 22 2.33 2.38 14.37
C VAL A 22 2.76 1.79 13.03
N PRO A 23 2.37 0.56 12.62
CA PRO A 23 2.68 0.05 11.29
C PRO A 23 2.11 0.94 10.18
N PHE A 24 0.89 1.46 10.34
CA PHE A 24 0.30 2.39 9.38
C PHE A 24 1.13 3.66 9.23
N LEU A 25 1.53 4.28 10.35
CA LEU A 25 2.33 5.51 10.35
C LEU A 25 3.71 5.28 9.74
N LEU A 26 4.41 4.21 10.14
CA LEU A 26 5.73 3.89 9.57
C LEU A 26 5.65 3.71 8.05
N THR A 27 4.63 3.01 7.59
CA THR A 27 4.43 2.81 6.16
C THR A 27 4.09 4.10 5.43
N SER A 28 3.18 4.91 5.98
CA SER A 28 2.80 6.18 5.34
C SER A 28 3.98 7.17 5.31
N ILE A 29 4.78 7.25 6.38
CA ILE A 29 6.01 8.04 6.42
C ILE A 29 6.99 7.55 5.35
N GLY A 30 7.22 6.24 5.25
CA GLY A 30 8.11 5.64 4.25
C GLY A 30 7.67 5.92 2.81
N LEU A 31 6.37 5.82 2.52
CA LEU A 31 5.82 6.11 1.20
C LEU A 31 5.94 7.59 0.82
N VAL A 32 5.64 8.50 1.74
CA VAL A 32 5.78 9.95 1.53
C VAL A 32 7.25 10.31 1.31
N MET A 33 8.14 9.75 2.12
CA MET A 33 9.60 9.90 1.98
C MET A 33 10.08 9.43 0.60
N MET A 34 9.71 8.22 0.20
CA MET A 34 10.11 7.63 -1.08
C MET A 34 9.61 8.48 -2.26
N PHE A 35 8.34 8.90 -2.24
CA PHE A 35 7.78 9.75 -3.30
C PHE A 35 8.48 11.11 -3.37
N TYR A 36 8.82 11.70 -2.21
CA TYR A 36 9.58 12.94 -2.17
C TYR A 36 10.96 12.77 -2.81
N ILE A 37 11.71 11.70 -2.47
CA ILE A 37 13.05 11.45 -3.00
C ILE A 37 13.02 11.31 -4.53
N VAL A 38 12.09 10.51 -5.07
CA VAL A 38 11.95 10.33 -6.53
C VAL A 38 11.59 11.66 -7.20
N SER A 39 10.64 12.40 -6.64
CA SER A 39 10.27 13.73 -7.14
C SER A 39 11.43 14.72 -7.05
N TYR A 40 12.21 14.70 -5.98
CA TYR A 40 13.39 15.54 -5.80
C TYR A 40 14.44 15.29 -6.89
N LEU A 41 14.80 14.04 -7.14
CA LEU A 41 15.76 13.68 -8.20
C LEU A 41 15.26 14.09 -9.59
N THR A 42 13.95 14.02 -9.82
CA THR A 42 13.33 14.42 -11.10
C THR A 42 13.42 15.93 -11.35
N TYR A 43 13.26 16.76 -10.32
CA TYR A 43 13.21 18.22 -10.48
C TYR A 43 14.53 18.93 -10.14
N ASN A 44 15.51 18.23 -9.56
CA ASN A 44 16.77 18.83 -9.12
C ASN A 44 17.64 19.25 -10.31
N LYS A 45 17.98 20.55 -10.36
CA LYS A 45 18.83 21.13 -11.40
C LYS A 45 20.26 20.59 -11.39
N SER A 46 20.80 20.27 -10.20
CA SER A 46 22.15 19.70 -10.07
C SER A 46 22.25 18.33 -10.76
N VAL A 47 21.22 17.49 -10.63
CA VAL A 47 21.15 16.20 -11.32
C VAL A 47 21.07 16.39 -12.83
N LYS A 48 20.32 17.38 -13.30
CA LYS A 48 20.19 17.70 -14.74
C LYS A 48 21.52 18.05 -15.41
N GLN A 49 22.41 18.72 -14.68
CA GLN A 49 23.72 19.15 -15.19
C GLN A 49 24.77 18.05 -15.22
N MET A 50 24.49 16.89 -14.58
CA MET A 50 25.38 15.73 -14.62
C MET A 50 25.40 15.10 -16.01
N ARG A 51 26.52 14.48 -16.39
CA ARG A 51 26.63 13.71 -17.65
C ARG A 51 25.63 12.54 -17.64
N GLY A 52 24.69 12.53 -18.60
CA GLY A 52 23.56 11.57 -18.60
C GLY A 52 22.44 11.91 -17.61
N GLY A 53 22.51 13.03 -16.88
CA GLY A 53 21.49 13.45 -15.93
C GLY A 53 20.15 13.80 -16.57
N GLY A 54 20.17 14.30 -17.82
CA GLY A 54 18.97 14.58 -18.61
C GLY A 54 18.16 13.30 -18.90
N ASP A 55 18.82 12.23 -19.34
CA ASP A 55 18.19 10.95 -19.62
C ASP A 55 17.67 10.31 -18.33
N MET A 56 18.44 10.38 -17.25
CA MET A 56 18.00 9.92 -15.93
C MET A 56 16.73 10.66 -15.47
N GLN A 57 16.68 12.00 -15.61
CA GLN A 57 15.49 12.77 -15.25
C GLN A 57 14.29 12.43 -16.13
N LEU A 58 14.50 12.15 -17.39
CA LEU A 58 13.46 11.74 -18.30
C LEU A 58 12.85 10.39 -17.86
N ILE A 59 13.67 9.41 -17.52
CA ILE A 59 13.24 8.13 -16.97
C ILE A 59 12.49 8.33 -15.64
N LEU A 60 13.04 9.13 -14.73
CA LEU A 60 12.40 9.42 -13.44
C LEU A 60 11.07 10.16 -13.60
N SER A 61 10.94 11.05 -14.59
CA SER A 61 9.69 11.77 -14.85
C SER A 61 8.53 10.83 -15.21
N TRP A 62 8.83 9.72 -15.89
CA TRP A 62 7.88 8.64 -16.14
C TRP A 62 7.70 7.75 -14.91
N GLY A 63 8.72 7.64 -14.06
CA GLY A 63 8.65 6.89 -12.81
C GLY A 63 7.78 7.55 -11.74
N VAL A 64 7.75 8.89 -11.67
CA VAL A 64 6.95 9.64 -10.67
C VAL A 64 5.46 9.22 -10.66
N PRO A 65 4.73 9.17 -11.79
CA PRO A 65 3.32 8.73 -11.82
C PRO A 65 3.17 7.28 -11.35
N VAL A 66 4.12 6.40 -11.68
CA VAL A 66 4.10 4.99 -11.24
C VAL A 66 4.19 4.92 -9.73
N VAL A 67 5.19 5.60 -9.15
CA VAL A 67 5.35 5.64 -7.69
C VAL A 67 4.14 6.30 -7.02
N ALA A 68 3.57 7.37 -7.61
CA ALA A 68 2.35 8.00 -7.13
C ALA A 68 1.18 7.00 -7.05
N PHE A 69 0.99 6.21 -8.10
CA PHE A 69 -0.05 5.18 -8.15
C PHE A 69 0.15 4.12 -7.06
N PHE A 70 1.39 3.66 -6.86
CA PHE A 70 1.73 2.74 -5.79
C PHE A 70 1.44 3.34 -4.41
N VAL A 71 1.84 4.59 -4.16
CA VAL A 71 1.59 5.27 -2.89
C VAL A 71 0.10 5.30 -2.57
N VAL A 72 -0.75 5.67 -3.55
CA VAL A 72 -2.21 5.71 -3.37
C VAL A 72 -2.76 4.32 -3.04
N ILE A 73 -2.47 3.32 -3.85
CA ILE A 73 -2.97 1.95 -3.65
C ILE A 73 -2.55 1.44 -2.27
N PHE A 74 -1.33 1.69 -1.89
CA PHE A 74 -0.80 1.16 -0.66
C PHE A 74 -1.36 1.82 0.59
N LEU A 75 -1.50 3.13 0.57
CA LEU A 75 -2.19 3.85 1.64
C LEU A 75 -3.65 3.37 1.79
N PHE A 76 -4.35 3.14 0.67
CA PHE A 76 -5.70 2.55 0.69
C PHE A 76 -5.71 1.16 1.32
N TYR A 77 -4.76 0.32 0.95
CA TYR A 77 -4.65 -1.02 1.50
C TYR A 77 -4.41 -1.01 3.02
N MET A 78 -3.44 -0.20 3.47
CA MET A 78 -3.12 -0.07 4.89
C MET A 78 -4.29 0.52 5.69
N ASN A 79 -5.00 1.50 5.12
CA ASN A 79 -6.22 2.02 5.73
C ASN A 79 -7.33 0.95 5.81
N SER A 80 -7.49 0.12 4.77
CA SER A 80 -8.46 -0.98 4.77
C SER A 80 -8.16 -1.99 5.88
N PHE A 81 -6.88 -2.30 6.12
CA PHE A 81 -6.44 -3.13 7.23
C PHE A 81 -6.74 -2.47 8.59
N LEU A 82 -6.42 -1.18 8.73
CA LEU A 82 -6.70 -0.39 9.92
C LEU A 82 -8.21 -0.39 10.23
N MET A 83 -9.05 -0.14 9.23
CA MET A 83 -10.51 -0.10 9.37
C MET A 83 -11.10 -1.46 9.78
N ARG A 84 -10.59 -2.58 9.24
CA ARG A 84 -11.03 -3.93 9.63
C ARG A 84 -10.79 -4.20 11.11
N ARG A 85 -9.65 -3.81 11.64
CA ARG A 85 -9.30 -3.97 13.07
C ARG A 85 -10.17 -3.12 13.99
N ARG A 86 -10.68 -2.00 13.48
CA ARG A 86 -11.46 -1.04 14.26
C ARG A 86 -12.98 -1.21 14.16
N LYS A 87 -13.46 -2.11 13.32
CA LYS A 87 -14.91 -2.35 13.16
C LYS A 87 -15.59 -2.64 14.50
N THR A 88 -14.98 -3.45 15.34
CA THR A 88 -15.49 -3.78 16.69
C THR A 88 -15.58 -2.56 17.61
N GLU A 89 -14.62 -1.64 17.55
CA GLU A 89 -14.66 -0.40 18.35
C GLU A 89 -15.80 0.51 17.91
N PHE A 90 -16.02 0.65 16.60
CA PHE A 90 -17.14 1.44 16.07
C PHE A 90 -18.49 0.82 16.40
N GLY A 91 -18.57 -0.52 16.42
CA GLY A 91 -19.74 -1.23 16.92
C GLY A 91 -20.03 -0.91 18.38
N LEU A 92 -18.99 -0.94 19.22
CA LEU A 92 -19.11 -0.61 20.66
C LEU A 92 -19.56 0.84 20.87
N TYR A 93 -18.98 1.82 20.14
CA TYR A 93 -19.40 3.22 20.22
C TYR A 93 -20.88 3.40 19.85
N ASN A 94 -21.35 2.62 18.88
CA ASN A 94 -22.74 2.69 18.45
C ASN A 94 -23.70 2.15 19.53
N ILE A 95 -23.33 1.04 20.23
CA ILE A 95 -24.11 0.50 21.37
C ILE A 95 -24.13 1.49 22.54
N LEU A 96 -23.04 2.19 22.78
CA LEU A 96 -22.94 3.24 23.80
C LEU A 96 -23.70 4.51 23.42
N GLY A 97 -24.49 4.50 22.33
CA GLY A 97 -25.34 5.60 21.90
C GLY A 97 -24.67 6.65 21.00
N MET A 98 -23.43 6.43 20.55
CA MET A 98 -22.81 7.32 19.58
C MET A 98 -23.40 7.12 18.17
N GLY A 99 -24.10 8.12 17.66
CA GLY A 99 -24.60 8.11 16.28
C GLY A 99 -23.45 8.08 15.22
N LYS A 100 -23.75 7.55 14.02
CA LYS A 100 -22.80 7.43 12.90
C LYS A 100 -22.08 8.75 12.57
N GLY A 101 -22.77 9.90 12.70
CA GLY A 101 -22.19 11.23 12.49
C GLY A 101 -21.09 11.59 13.50
N ASN A 102 -21.23 11.19 14.75
CA ASN A 102 -20.23 11.43 15.79
C ASN A 102 -18.98 10.54 15.57
N ILE A 103 -19.19 9.28 15.17
CA ILE A 103 -18.11 8.37 14.80
C ILE A 103 -17.35 8.92 13.58
N ALA A 104 -18.06 9.47 12.60
CA ALA A 104 -17.46 10.13 11.44
C ALA A 104 -16.56 11.31 11.82
N ARG A 105 -16.96 12.14 12.80
CA ARG A 105 -16.14 13.25 13.31
C ARG A 105 -14.87 12.75 14.02
N VAL A 106 -14.95 11.69 14.80
CA VAL A 106 -13.77 11.05 15.41
C VAL A 106 -12.81 10.55 14.33
N LEU A 107 -13.33 9.90 13.30
CA LEU A 107 -12.52 9.43 12.16
C LEU A 107 -11.84 10.56 11.40
N LEU A 108 -12.54 11.67 11.17
CA LEU A 108 -11.99 12.86 10.53
C LEU A 108 -10.78 13.38 11.31
N TRP A 109 -10.91 13.56 12.62
CA TRP A 109 -9.79 13.99 13.46
C TRP A 109 -8.63 13.02 13.48
N GLN A 110 -8.89 11.70 13.49
CA GLN A 110 -7.84 10.69 13.42
C GLN A 110 -7.10 10.74 12.09
N ASN A 111 -7.85 10.82 10.98
CA ASN A 111 -7.25 10.92 9.65
C ASN A 111 -6.37 12.16 9.50
N LEU A 112 -6.83 13.31 10.06
CA LEU A 112 -6.09 14.56 10.05
C LEU A 112 -4.80 14.47 10.88
N MET A 113 -4.84 13.82 12.04
CA MET A 113 -3.64 13.59 12.86
C MET A 113 -2.64 12.67 12.16
N LEU A 114 -3.14 11.57 11.55
CA LEU A 114 -2.29 10.65 10.80
C LEU A 114 -1.66 11.33 9.58
N PHE A 115 -2.42 12.14 8.86
CA PHE A 115 -1.94 12.95 7.76
C PHE A 115 -0.81 13.90 8.19
N ALA A 116 -1.03 14.67 9.27
CA ALA A 116 -0.03 15.61 9.78
C ALA A 116 1.28 14.90 10.16
N VAL A 117 1.19 13.79 10.90
CA VAL A 117 2.37 13.01 11.30
C VAL A 117 3.08 12.41 10.08
N SER A 118 2.31 11.88 9.11
CA SER A 118 2.88 11.28 7.90
C SER A 118 3.60 12.31 7.02
N ILE A 119 3.05 13.51 6.88
CA ILE A 119 3.70 14.59 6.11
C ILE A 119 4.95 15.09 6.83
N VAL A 120 4.84 15.45 8.10
CA VAL A 120 5.99 15.99 8.85
C VAL A 120 7.11 14.96 8.90
N GLY A 121 6.80 13.71 9.25
CA GLY A 121 7.78 12.64 9.30
C GLY A 121 8.33 12.27 7.91
N GLY A 122 7.45 12.12 6.91
CA GLY A 122 7.84 11.71 5.56
C GLY A 122 8.64 12.77 4.82
N LEU A 123 8.20 14.05 4.84
CA LEU A 123 8.98 15.14 4.27
C LEU A 123 10.28 15.39 5.04
N GLY A 124 10.24 15.37 6.37
CA GLY A 124 11.44 15.54 7.19
C GLY A 124 12.52 14.52 6.86
N MET A 125 12.17 13.23 6.88
CA MET A 125 13.09 12.16 6.51
C MET A 125 13.44 12.19 5.02
N GLY A 126 12.48 12.53 4.14
CA GLY A 126 12.68 12.63 2.71
C GLY A 126 13.70 13.71 2.35
N ILE A 127 13.60 14.89 2.96
CA ILE A 127 14.55 16.00 2.76
C ILE A 127 15.95 15.60 3.25
N LEU A 128 16.05 14.96 4.41
CA LEU A 128 17.34 14.48 4.94
C LEU A 128 17.99 13.45 4.02
N LEU A 129 17.22 12.49 3.54
CA LEU A 129 17.72 11.39 2.70
C LEU A 129 17.85 11.77 1.22
N SER A 130 17.21 12.84 0.77
CA SER A 130 17.31 13.29 -0.63
C SER A 130 18.75 13.61 -1.05
N LYS A 131 19.55 14.15 -0.13
CA LYS A 131 20.96 14.40 -0.39
C LYS A 131 21.77 13.13 -0.58
N LEU A 132 21.47 12.12 0.21
CA LEU A 132 22.09 10.80 0.08
C LEU A 132 21.70 10.15 -1.26
N ALA A 133 20.45 10.29 -1.68
CA ALA A 133 19.98 9.81 -2.97
C ALA A 133 20.68 10.53 -4.15
N GLU A 134 20.88 11.86 -4.04
CA GLU A 134 21.64 12.65 -5.03
C GLU A 134 23.09 12.19 -5.12
N LEU A 135 23.74 11.92 -3.98
CA LEU A 135 25.12 11.39 -3.95
C LEU A 135 25.21 10.00 -4.59
N CYS A 136 24.24 9.12 -4.34
CA CYS A 136 24.17 7.83 -4.99
C CYS A 136 24.00 7.96 -6.51
N ALA A 137 23.10 8.84 -6.96
CA ALA A 137 22.89 9.12 -8.38
C ALA A 137 24.16 9.66 -9.05
N ALA A 138 24.84 10.62 -8.41
CA ALA A 138 26.11 11.15 -8.92
C ALA A 138 27.19 10.10 -9.05
N LYS A 139 27.29 9.19 -8.06
CA LYS A 139 28.22 8.07 -8.08
C LYS A 139 27.91 7.10 -9.21
N MET A 140 26.64 6.80 -9.47
CA MET A 140 26.22 5.95 -10.58
C MET A 140 26.53 6.55 -11.94
N LEU A 141 26.42 7.87 -12.09
CA LEU A 141 26.73 8.60 -13.31
C LEU A 141 28.21 8.96 -13.43
N SER A 142 29.08 8.49 -12.54
CA SER A 142 30.51 8.80 -12.49
C SER A 142 30.82 10.30 -12.50
N ASN A 143 29.97 11.10 -11.85
CA ASN A 143 30.08 12.56 -11.75
C ASN A 143 30.41 12.99 -10.32
N GLN A 144 30.91 14.22 -10.18
CA GLN A 144 31.07 14.86 -8.88
C GLN A 144 29.71 15.45 -8.45
N ALA A 145 29.23 15.06 -7.29
CA ALA A 145 28.02 15.64 -6.72
C ALA A 145 28.28 17.04 -6.17
N SER A 146 27.35 17.95 -6.35
CA SER A 146 27.35 19.23 -5.66
C SER A 146 27.20 19.01 -4.16
N LEU A 147 28.01 19.64 -3.32
CA LEU A 147 27.90 19.59 -1.86
C LEU A 147 26.76 20.48 -1.32
N ALA A 148 26.18 21.35 -2.16
CA ALA A 148 25.11 22.24 -1.74
C ALA A 148 23.83 21.45 -1.40
N PHE A 149 23.23 21.76 -0.27
CA PHE A 149 21.93 21.20 0.14
C PHE A 149 20.83 22.11 -0.42
N VAL A 150 20.05 21.58 -1.34
CA VAL A 150 18.97 22.32 -1.99
C VAL A 150 17.65 21.63 -1.73
N ILE A 151 16.64 22.38 -1.31
CA ILE A 151 15.28 21.90 -1.20
C ILE A 151 14.53 22.31 -2.45
N GLU A 152 14.01 21.36 -3.22
CA GLU A 152 13.22 21.65 -4.43
C GLU A 152 11.75 21.89 -4.09
N PRO A 153 11.23 23.14 -4.26
CA PRO A 153 9.85 23.47 -3.91
C PRO A 153 8.83 22.67 -4.71
N SER A 154 9.17 22.33 -5.95
CA SER A 154 8.31 21.52 -6.83
C SER A 154 8.09 20.10 -6.28
N ALA A 155 9.15 19.48 -5.75
CA ALA A 155 9.06 18.16 -5.13
C ALA A 155 8.21 18.20 -3.86
N VAL A 156 8.38 19.22 -3.00
CA VAL A 156 7.57 19.42 -1.80
C VAL A 156 6.09 19.58 -2.16
N ARG A 157 5.79 20.48 -3.10
CA ARG A 157 4.40 20.73 -3.54
C ARG A 157 3.74 19.46 -4.08
N ASN A 158 4.41 18.72 -4.94
CA ASN A 158 3.87 17.50 -5.54
C ASN A 158 3.63 16.42 -4.46
N THR A 159 4.54 16.30 -3.50
CA THR A 159 4.40 15.35 -2.38
C THR A 159 3.23 15.73 -1.47
N LEU A 160 3.09 17.01 -1.12
CA LEU A 160 1.97 17.51 -0.35
C LEU A 160 0.64 17.24 -1.07
N PHE A 161 0.57 17.57 -2.36
CA PHE A 161 -0.64 17.37 -3.16
C PHE A 161 -1.05 15.88 -3.23
N LEU A 162 -0.12 14.99 -3.58
CA LEU A 162 -0.40 13.55 -3.66
C LEU A 162 -0.84 12.98 -2.32
N THR A 163 -0.14 13.34 -1.24
CA THR A 163 -0.45 12.84 0.10
C THR A 163 -1.80 13.37 0.57
N ALA A 164 -2.09 14.65 0.37
CA ALA A 164 -3.39 15.24 0.73
C ALA A 164 -4.53 14.58 -0.05
N LEU A 165 -4.37 14.42 -1.37
CA LEU A 165 -5.35 13.73 -2.21
C LEU A 165 -5.60 12.29 -1.72
N SER A 166 -4.53 11.54 -1.42
CA SER A 166 -4.63 10.17 -0.93
C SER A 166 -5.39 10.08 0.39
N PHE A 167 -5.08 10.96 1.36
CA PHE A 167 -5.75 10.97 2.66
C PHE A 167 -7.21 11.43 2.58
N VAL A 168 -7.54 12.34 1.67
CA VAL A 168 -8.94 12.73 1.39
C VAL A 168 -9.72 11.55 0.82
N LEU A 169 -9.17 10.85 -0.18
CA LEU A 169 -9.80 9.66 -0.76
C LEU A 169 -10.00 8.55 0.28
N ILE A 170 -9.00 8.31 1.13
CA ILE A 170 -9.06 7.36 2.25
C ILE A 170 -10.17 7.75 3.23
N LEU A 171 -10.28 9.03 3.56
CA LEU A 171 -11.34 9.53 4.45
C LEU A 171 -12.73 9.27 3.86
N LEU A 172 -12.93 9.62 2.59
CA LEU A 172 -14.21 9.41 1.89
C LEU A 172 -14.58 7.92 1.86
N TYR A 173 -13.63 7.05 1.55
CA TYR A 173 -13.83 5.60 1.56
C TYR A 173 -14.20 5.08 2.96
N SER A 174 -13.51 5.53 4.00
CA SER A 174 -13.75 5.13 5.39
C SER A 174 -15.11 5.60 5.89
N LEU A 175 -15.51 6.83 5.54
CA LEU A 175 -16.85 7.38 5.85
C LEU A 175 -17.94 6.59 5.13
N GLY A 176 -17.74 6.20 3.89
CA GLY A 176 -18.65 5.35 3.12
C GLY A 176 -18.86 3.99 3.81
N GLN A 177 -17.79 3.36 4.29
CA GLN A 177 -17.88 2.09 5.03
C GLN A 177 -18.72 2.21 6.30
N ILE A 178 -18.60 3.29 7.06
CA ILE A 178 -19.38 3.48 8.31
C ILE A 178 -20.86 3.74 8.00
N ARG A 179 -21.18 4.49 6.94
CA ARG A 179 -22.56 4.75 6.56
C ARG A 179 -23.32 3.46 6.23
N VAL A 180 -22.68 2.54 5.51
CA VAL A 180 -23.28 1.28 5.05
C VAL A 180 -23.31 0.22 6.15
N ALA A 181 -22.37 0.24 7.10
CA ALA A 181 -22.25 -0.78 8.13
C ALA A 181 -23.48 -0.82 9.08
N LYS A 182 -24.04 -2.00 9.29
CA LYS A 182 -25.09 -2.26 10.30
C LYS A 182 -24.41 -2.50 11.66
N PRO A 183 -24.93 -1.88 12.76
CA PRO A 183 -24.32 -2.01 14.10
C PRO A 183 -24.10 -3.44 14.57
N ILE A 184 -25.08 -4.32 14.31
CA ILE A 184 -25.06 -5.74 14.71
C ILE A 184 -23.99 -6.52 13.92
N GLU A 185 -23.80 -6.25 12.63
CA GLU A 185 -22.78 -6.90 11.80
C GLU A 185 -21.35 -6.50 12.21
N LEU A 186 -21.18 -5.30 12.76
CA LEU A 186 -19.89 -4.81 13.27
C LEU A 186 -19.39 -5.62 14.48
N LEU A 187 -20.32 -6.14 15.31
CA LEU A 187 -19.98 -6.92 16.50
C LEU A 187 -19.80 -8.42 16.22
N HIS A 188 -20.56 -8.96 15.28
CA HIS A 188 -20.57 -10.40 14.98
C HIS A 188 -19.62 -10.78 13.82
N GLY A 189 -18.94 -9.83 13.20
CA GLY A 189 -18.10 -10.06 12.01
C GLY A 189 -16.95 -11.08 12.15
N GLU A 190 -16.61 -11.46 13.39
CA GLU A 190 -15.59 -12.50 13.65
C GLU A 190 -16.16 -13.88 13.98
N LYS A 191 -17.47 -13.99 14.30
CA LYS A 191 -18.10 -15.24 14.81
C LYS A 191 -18.89 -16.05 13.77
N THR A 192 -19.17 -15.50 12.60
CA THR A 192 -19.80 -16.29 11.53
C THR A 192 -18.75 -17.22 10.91
N GLY A 193 -18.91 -18.52 11.13
CA GLY A 193 -18.05 -19.55 10.56
C GLY A 193 -17.82 -19.34 9.06
N GLU A 194 -16.58 -19.25 8.64
CA GLU A 194 -16.24 -19.01 7.24
C GLU A 194 -16.64 -20.22 6.38
N LYS A 195 -17.37 -19.96 5.30
CA LYS A 195 -17.65 -20.98 4.29
C LYS A 195 -16.32 -21.55 3.75
N PRO A 196 -16.25 -22.86 3.52
CA PRO A 196 -15.04 -23.51 3.04
C PRO A 196 -14.52 -22.83 1.75
N PRO A 197 -13.20 -22.66 1.59
CA PRO A 197 -12.64 -22.01 0.42
C PRO A 197 -12.93 -22.83 -0.84
N LYS A 198 -13.57 -22.20 -1.83
CA LYS A 198 -13.75 -22.78 -3.17
C LYS A 198 -12.55 -22.44 -4.03
N ALA A 199 -11.87 -23.43 -4.59
CA ALA A 199 -10.79 -23.16 -5.55
C ALA A 199 -11.41 -22.65 -6.86
N ARG A 200 -10.98 -21.47 -7.28
CA ARG A 200 -11.33 -20.88 -8.57
C ARG A 200 -10.16 -21.09 -9.52
N TRP A 201 -10.06 -22.29 -10.07
CA TRP A 201 -8.96 -22.71 -10.95
C TRP A 201 -8.79 -21.79 -12.17
N ILE A 202 -9.90 -21.34 -12.76
CA ILE A 202 -9.90 -20.44 -13.91
C ILE A 202 -9.18 -19.14 -13.59
N LEU A 203 -9.44 -18.54 -12.40
CA LEU A 203 -8.79 -17.30 -11.98
C LEU A 203 -7.31 -17.50 -11.63
N ALA A 204 -6.93 -18.68 -11.11
CA ALA A 204 -5.54 -19.01 -10.85
C ALA A 204 -4.75 -19.17 -12.17
N LEU A 205 -5.34 -19.84 -13.16
CA LEU A 205 -4.76 -20.01 -14.49
C LEU A 205 -4.64 -18.68 -15.24
N LEU A 206 -5.67 -17.84 -15.14
CA LEU A 206 -5.67 -16.48 -15.70
C LEU A 206 -4.56 -15.63 -15.06
N GLY A 207 -4.34 -15.73 -13.75
CA GLY A 207 -3.22 -15.06 -13.07
C GLY A 207 -1.85 -15.51 -13.58
N MET A 208 -1.68 -16.81 -13.85
CA MET A 208 -0.45 -17.35 -14.46
C MET A 208 -0.24 -16.83 -15.89
N LEU A 209 -1.29 -16.81 -16.70
CA LEU A 209 -1.22 -16.28 -18.07
C LEU A 209 -0.86 -14.79 -18.07
N LEU A 210 -1.50 -13.98 -17.21
CA LEU A 210 -1.18 -12.54 -17.10
C LEU A 210 0.26 -12.31 -16.64
N LEU A 211 0.77 -13.13 -15.73
CA LEU A 211 2.17 -13.03 -15.31
C LEU A 211 3.11 -13.40 -16.48
N GLY A 212 2.83 -14.49 -17.20
CA GLY A 212 3.58 -14.91 -18.36
C GLY A 212 3.60 -13.87 -19.49
N THR A 213 2.45 -13.23 -19.78
CA THR A 213 2.38 -12.16 -20.77
C THR A 213 3.14 -10.92 -20.35
N ALA A 214 3.12 -10.55 -19.07
CA ALA A 214 3.89 -9.42 -18.54
C ALA A 214 5.41 -9.65 -18.71
N TYR A 215 5.91 -10.82 -18.36
CA TYR A 215 7.32 -11.17 -18.58
C TYR A 215 7.69 -11.27 -20.05
N TYR A 216 6.82 -11.85 -20.88
CA TYR A 216 7.04 -11.92 -22.32
C TYR A 216 7.18 -10.54 -22.95
N LEU A 217 6.28 -9.61 -22.60
CA LEU A 217 6.35 -8.22 -23.05
C LEU A 217 7.64 -7.53 -22.60
N ALA A 218 8.03 -7.72 -21.34
CA ALA A 218 9.26 -7.12 -20.81
C ALA A 218 10.53 -7.63 -21.51
N LEU A 219 10.57 -8.90 -21.92
CA LEU A 219 11.73 -9.50 -22.58
C LEU A 219 11.81 -9.21 -24.09
N THR A 220 10.67 -9.00 -24.74
CA THR A 220 10.62 -8.78 -26.21
C THR A 220 10.83 -7.35 -26.63
N THR A 221 10.66 -6.37 -25.74
CA THR A 221 10.76 -4.95 -26.08
C THR A 221 12.22 -4.51 -26.14
N LYS A 222 12.68 -4.08 -27.33
CA LYS A 222 14.08 -3.65 -27.56
C LYS A 222 14.22 -2.12 -27.68
N ASP A 223 13.18 -1.43 -28.08
CA ASP A 223 13.20 0.02 -28.29
C ASP A 223 13.04 0.78 -26.96
N PRO A 224 13.96 1.72 -26.63
CA PRO A 224 13.92 2.44 -25.34
C PRO A 224 12.63 3.20 -25.07
N ILE A 225 12.03 3.81 -26.09
CA ILE A 225 10.79 4.61 -25.95
C ILE A 225 9.59 3.70 -25.73
N GLN A 226 9.49 2.59 -26.50
CA GLN A 226 8.43 1.60 -26.34
C GLN A 226 8.60 0.84 -25.03
N ALA A 227 9.83 0.61 -24.55
CA ALA A 227 10.12 -0.05 -23.28
C ALA A 227 9.49 0.66 -22.10
N LEU A 228 9.43 2.00 -22.10
CA LEU A 228 8.78 2.77 -21.03
C LEU A 228 7.26 2.53 -20.97
N LEU A 229 6.58 2.54 -22.11
CA LEU A 229 5.14 2.27 -22.17
C LEU A 229 4.81 0.81 -21.80
N VAL A 230 5.62 -0.13 -22.34
CA VAL A 230 5.47 -1.57 -22.04
C VAL A 230 5.75 -1.85 -20.56
N LEU A 231 6.73 -1.19 -19.95
CA LEU A 231 7.00 -1.29 -18.52
C LEU A 231 5.79 -0.90 -17.68
N PHE A 232 5.08 0.17 -18.02
CA PHE A 232 3.85 0.57 -17.35
C PHE A 232 2.77 -0.50 -17.42
N ILE A 233 2.53 -1.03 -18.62
CA ILE A 233 1.56 -2.09 -18.85
C ILE A 233 1.96 -3.36 -18.10
N ALA A 234 3.25 -3.74 -18.17
CA ALA A 234 3.78 -4.91 -17.48
C ALA A 234 3.61 -4.80 -15.95
N ILE A 235 3.90 -3.64 -15.36
CA ILE A 235 3.70 -3.42 -13.92
C ILE A 235 2.23 -3.62 -13.52
N VAL A 236 1.29 -3.04 -14.26
CA VAL A 236 -0.14 -3.21 -13.98
C VAL A 236 -0.56 -4.68 -14.10
N LEU A 237 -0.09 -5.37 -15.15
CA LEU A 237 -0.36 -6.80 -15.35
C LEU A 237 0.22 -7.65 -14.21
N VAL A 238 1.46 -7.38 -13.78
CA VAL A 238 2.09 -8.09 -12.64
C VAL A 238 1.33 -7.86 -11.34
N ILE A 239 0.84 -6.65 -11.09
CA ILE A 239 0.03 -6.35 -9.90
C ILE A 239 -1.25 -7.18 -9.92
N ILE A 240 -2.01 -7.15 -11.03
CA ILE A 240 -3.25 -7.91 -11.17
C ILE A 240 -2.99 -9.41 -11.05
N ALA A 241 -1.96 -9.91 -11.73
CA ALA A 241 -1.55 -11.31 -11.69
C ALA A 241 -1.18 -11.74 -10.25
N SER A 242 -0.41 -10.93 -9.53
CA SER A 242 -0.03 -11.21 -8.14
C SER A 242 -1.25 -11.30 -7.23
N TYR A 243 -2.21 -10.38 -7.34
CA TYR A 243 -3.47 -10.48 -6.57
C TYR A 243 -4.24 -11.76 -6.88
N LEU A 244 -4.38 -12.11 -8.16
CA LEU A 244 -5.07 -13.34 -8.57
C LEU A 244 -4.37 -14.59 -8.07
N LEU A 245 -3.05 -14.66 -8.17
CA LEU A 245 -2.25 -15.79 -7.71
C LEU A 245 -2.27 -15.94 -6.19
N PHE A 246 -2.13 -14.86 -5.43
CA PHE A 246 -2.18 -14.94 -3.97
C PHE A 246 -3.58 -15.27 -3.45
N ILE A 247 -4.66 -14.76 -4.06
CA ILE A 247 -6.03 -15.02 -3.59
C ILE A 247 -6.55 -16.38 -4.08
N CYS A 248 -6.41 -16.67 -5.36
CA CYS A 248 -6.99 -17.87 -5.98
C CYS A 248 -5.97 -18.98 -6.14
N GLY A 249 -4.74 -18.67 -6.54
CA GLY A 249 -3.66 -19.64 -6.76
C GLY A 249 -3.23 -20.34 -5.47
N SER A 250 -3.09 -19.59 -4.37
CA SER A 250 -2.73 -20.17 -3.06
C SER A 250 -3.80 -21.16 -2.55
N VAL A 251 -5.09 -20.84 -2.72
CA VAL A 251 -6.20 -21.74 -2.36
C VAL A 251 -6.24 -22.95 -3.29
N ALA A 252 -5.98 -22.76 -4.59
CA ALA A 252 -5.91 -23.85 -5.57
C ALA A 252 -4.75 -24.80 -5.24
N LEU A 253 -3.58 -24.26 -4.90
CA LEU A 253 -2.39 -25.03 -4.49
C LEU A 253 -2.66 -25.84 -3.21
N CYS A 254 -3.29 -25.23 -2.19
CA CYS A 254 -3.70 -25.97 -0.98
C CYS A 254 -4.65 -27.12 -1.32
N LYS A 255 -5.59 -26.94 -2.26
CA LYS A 255 -6.49 -28.01 -2.69
C LYS A 255 -5.81 -29.09 -3.50
N LEU A 256 -4.80 -28.75 -4.32
CA LEU A 256 -3.95 -29.75 -4.98
C LEU A 256 -3.23 -30.64 -3.96
N LEU A 257 -2.66 -30.03 -2.92
CA LEU A 257 -2.00 -30.76 -1.84
C LEU A 257 -2.98 -31.64 -1.07
N GLN A 258 -4.22 -31.19 -0.87
CA GLN A 258 -5.29 -31.99 -0.24
C GLN A 258 -5.70 -33.19 -1.09
N LYS A 259 -5.60 -33.11 -2.43
CA LYS A 259 -5.93 -34.22 -3.34
C LYS A 259 -4.94 -35.38 -3.23
N ASN A 260 -3.69 -35.09 -2.88
CA ASN A 260 -2.68 -36.13 -2.66
C ASN A 260 -2.82 -36.72 -1.25
N LYS A 261 -3.60 -37.82 -1.16
CA LYS A 261 -3.95 -38.49 0.12
C LYS A 261 -2.72 -38.95 0.92
N LYS A 262 -1.65 -39.43 0.26
CA LYS A 262 -0.43 -39.88 0.94
C LYS A 262 0.33 -38.73 1.62
N TYR A 263 0.26 -37.52 1.07
CA TYR A 263 0.86 -36.32 1.64
C TYR A 263 -0.04 -35.69 2.72
N TYR A 264 -1.33 -35.56 2.43
CA TYR A 264 -2.29 -34.83 3.26
C TYR A 264 -2.58 -35.52 4.60
N TYR A 265 -2.68 -36.86 4.66
CA TYR A 265 -3.01 -37.56 5.90
C TYR A 265 -1.85 -37.74 6.88
N LYS A 266 -0.65 -37.20 6.62
CA LYS A 266 0.37 -37.08 7.64
C LYS A 266 -0.02 -36.04 8.66
N LEU A 267 0.10 -36.33 9.96
CA LEU A 267 -0.43 -35.52 11.07
C LEU A 267 -0.07 -34.04 10.96
N ASN A 268 1.22 -33.73 10.71
CA ASN A 268 1.72 -32.37 10.59
C ASN A 268 1.23 -31.64 9.33
N HIS A 269 1.03 -32.37 8.22
CA HIS A 269 0.58 -31.80 6.95
C HIS A 269 -0.93 -31.55 6.94
N PHE A 270 -1.71 -32.40 7.59
CA PHE A 270 -3.15 -32.24 7.71
C PHE A 270 -3.53 -30.90 8.37
N VAL A 271 -2.96 -30.64 9.55
CA VAL A 271 -3.22 -29.40 10.30
C VAL A 271 -2.72 -28.18 9.55
N SER A 272 -1.49 -28.25 8.97
CA SER A 272 -0.87 -27.14 8.26
C SER A 272 -1.63 -26.76 6.99
N VAL A 273 -1.93 -27.72 6.11
CA VAL A 273 -2.61 -27.45 4.82
C VAL A 273 -4.05 -27.03 5.03
N SER A 274 -4.76 -27.62 5.99
CA SER A 274 -6.14 -27.23 6.32
C SER A 274 -6.18 -25.78 6.85
N SER A 275 -5.38 -25.46 7.86
CA SER A 275 -5.33 -24.12 8.45
C SER A 275 -4.85 -23.07 7.44
N MET A 276 -3.86 -23.42 6.59
CA MET A 276 -3.33 -22.55 5.55
C MET A 276 -4.39 -22.19 4.50
N SER A 277 -5.22 -23.15 4.08
CA SER A 277 -6.29 -22.92 3.11
C SER A 277 -7.29 -21.84 3.57
N TYR A 278 -7.68 -21.85 4.85
CA TYR A 278 -8.55 -20.81 5.42
C TYR A 278 -7.83 -19.48 5.61
N ARG A 279 -6.57 -19.50 6.09
CA ARG A 279 -5.75 -18.31 6.25
C ARG A 279 -5.48 -17.60 4.91
N MET A 280 -5.18 -18.36 3.85
CA MET A 280 -4.92 -17.81 2.51
C MET A 280 -6.17 -17.16 1.92
N LYS A 281 -7.36 -17.76 2.09
CA LYS A 281 -8.60 -17.12 1.65
C LYS A 281 -8.81 -15.75 2.30
N ARG A 282 -8.48 -15.63 3.60
CA ARG A 282 -8.67 -14.37 4.35
C ARG A 282 -7.57 -13.35 4.13
N ASN A 283 -6.33 -13.82 4.06
CA ASN A 283 -5.14 -12.94 4.05
C ASN A 283 -4.44 -12.88 2.68
N GLY A 284 -4.94 -13.59 1.66
CA GLY A 284 -4.29 -13.64 0.33
C GLY A 284 -4.08 -12.26 -0.29
N ALA A 285 -5.07 -11.37 -0.19
CA ALA A 285 -4.93 -9.99 -0.66
C ALA A 285 -3.87 -9.21 0.13
N SER A 286 -3.75 -9.46 1.44
CA SER A 286 -2.71 -8.85 2.29
C SER A 286 -1.32 -9.27 1.88
N LEU A 287 -1.14 -10.57 1.63
CA LEU A 287 0.15 -11.11 1.21
C LEU A 287 0.53 -10.63 -0.18
N ALA A 288 -0.44 -10.55 -1.11
CA ALA A 288 -0.20 -9.97 -2.44
C ALA A 288 0.32 -8.54 -2.33
N SER A 289 -0.34 -7.71 -1.51
CA SER A 289 0.07 -6.31 -1.35
C SER A 289 1.46 -6.19 -0.73
N ILE A 290 1.78 -6.98 0.30
CA ILE A 290 3.12 -7.00 0.91
C ILE A 290 4.18 -7.44 -0.12
N CYS A 291 3.88 -8.46 -0.92
CA CYS A 291 4.77 -8.95 -1.96
C CYS A 291 5.03 -7.87 -3.02
N ILE A 292 3.97 -7.26 -3.55
CA ILE A 292 4.06 -6.20 -4.57
C ILE A 292 4.88 -5.01 -4.07
N LEU A 293 4.72 -4.65 -2.79
CA LEU A 293 5.47 -3.56 -2.20
C LEU A 293 6.94 -3.88 -2.00
N SER A 294 7.22 -5.04 -1.41
CA SER A 294 8.61 -5.43 -1.19
C SER A 294 9.38 -5.53 -2.50
N THR A 295 8.73 -5.95 -3.59
CA THR A 295 9.33 -6.02 -4.92
C THR A 295 9.31 -4.70 -5.69
N GLY A 296 8.35 -3.81 -5.42
CA GLY A 296 8.25 -2.50 -6.09
C GLY A 296 9.09 -1.40 -5.46
N VAL A 297 9.59 -1.62 -4.23
CA VAL A 297 10.49 -0.69 -3.51
C VAL A 297 11.96 -1.07 -3.74
N LEU A 298 12.26 -2.32 -4.08
CA LEU A 298 13.58 -2.79 -4.49
C LEU A 298 13.89 -2.44 -5.94
#